data_6da9a367d0cf32a056f8b3282cdc8519
#
_entry.id   6da9a367d0cf32a056f8b3282cdc8519
#
_cell.length_a   1.000
_cell.length_b   1.000
_cell.length_c   1.000
_cell.angle_alpha   90.00
_cell.angle_beta   90.00
_cell.angle_gamma   90.00
#
_symmetry.space_group_name_H-M   'P 1'
#
loop_
_entity.id
_entity.type
_entity.pdbx_description
1 polymer ?
#
loop_
_entity_poly.entity_id
_entity_poly.type
_entity_poly.pdbx_seq_one_letter_code
_entity_poly.pdbx_strand_id
1 'polypeptide(L)'
;MNTAETKTYRCGTLSYTKKGLVVLFAWLLWGDFCFTMMEAVVPSIVPLKLKEMGASSSFIGLMMSTLPGIFNTTICPWVSFKSDRHRGKWGRRMPFMIYTMPFLVLSLLFIGFSDQLGGWFHGLFLSGGTITRTTVIIGLLAIFLGMFDLFNMFVGSVYHCLFNDVVPREFIGKFMGWFRLVGVLSSAGYQYFIFKYALSHMTEIYVGAGLLYLVGFGAMFLNVKEGTYPPPDDDGEAPSLKKDIKAFSKNCFTIPYYWNIFITTTCTSLAGTVMVFMVFFQQSMGLDLGMIGKATAINGVIIGVLLLFAGALVDRCNPVRTQAYVHGFNLCMPIFASVWIFADAPPPLIYFWVFVGFNVADALATAMSQCAGIPRLMSMFPSSRFGQFCGAQALVRSGAVMLGGFLAGVYLDLMKGLFPDDSMMAYKFIHPWVFLFLLIGYIFHYRAFRYWKRLGGSEGEAPTSHIKYSELPESRSSPTDKILVAVTFMAFLGYLGACLFFMYYFQFQVPNSKNVFIFGIWSLIMTCFYLGYLRFVKYMERA
;
A
#
# COMPACT_ATOMS: atom_id res chain seq x y z
N MET A 1 -43.03 31.46 -19.05
CA MET A 1 -42.55 30.21 -18.47
C MET A 1 -41.06 30.10 -18.76
N ASN A 2 -40.21 30.46 -17.80
CA ASN A 2 -38.77 30.32 -17.93
C ASN A 2 -38.44 28.83 -17.81
N THR A 3 -38.13 28.17 -18.92
CA THR A 3 -37.45 26.89 -18.92
C THR A 3 -36.03 27.12 -18.39
N ALA A 4 -35.85 26.91 -17.10
CA ALA A 4 -34.51 26.87 -16.52
C ALA A 4 -33.71 25.82 -17.30
N GLU A 5 -32.72 26.25 -18.11
CA GLU A 5 -31.78 25.39 -18.78
C GLU A 5 -31.12 24.54 -17.70
N THR A 6 -31.47 23.25 -17.64
CA THR A 6 -30.87 22.28 -16.72
C THR A 6 -29.42 22.12 -17.12
N LYS A 7 -28.52 22.71 -16.34
CA LYS A 7 -27.06 22.60 -16.54
C LYS A 7 -26.69 21.15 -16.69
N THR A 8 -26.19 20.75 -17.85
CA THR A 8 -25.73 19.38 -18.16
C THR A 8 -24.21 19.30 -18.10
N TYR A 9 -23.71 18.22 -17.51
CA TYR A 9 -22.30 17.92 -17.39
C TYR A 9 -21.96 16.79 -18.37
N ARG A 10 -20.87 16.90 -19.12
CA ARG A 10 -20.52 15.93 -20.17
C ARG A 10 -19.23 15.18 -19.84
N CYS A 11 -19.21 13.88 -20.14
CA CYS A 11 -18.01 13.04 -20.16
C CYS A 11 -18.06 12.19 -21.44
N GLY A 12 -17.24 12.53 -22.42
CA GLY A 12 -17.31 11.90 -23.75
C GLY A 12 -18.71 12.06 -24.36
N THR A 13 -19.34 10.94 -24.70
CA THR A 13 -20.72 10.90 -25.24
C THR A 13 -21.81 10.91 -24.14
N LEU A 14 -21.42 10.80 -22.88
CA LEU A 14 -22.36 10.80 -21.75
C LEU A 14 -22.70 12.23 -21.32
N SER A 15 -23.97 12.46 -21.01
CA SER A 15 -24.46 13.73 -20.47
C SER A 15 -25.26 13.49 -19.19
N TYR A 16 -24.96 14.25 -18.15
CA TYR A 16 -25.58 14.11 -16.83
C TYR A 16 -26.25 15.40 -16.39
N THR A 17 -27.43 15.29 -15.81
CA THR A 17 -27.99 16.32 -14.95
C THR A 17 -27.30 16.28 -13.59
N LYS A 18 -27.45 17.33 -12.77
CA LYS A 18 -26.92 17.35 -11.39
C LYS A 18 -27.39 16.15 -10.56
N LYS A 19 -28.68 15.78 -10.69
CA LYS A 19 -29.24 14.56 -10.02
C LYS A 19 -28.62 13.28 -10.57
N GLY A 20 -28.49 13.17 -11.90
CA GLY A 20 -27.84 12.01 -12.53
C GLY A 20 -26.39 11.83 -12.11
N LEU A 21 -25.64 12.92 -11.91
CA LEU A 21 -24.27 12.87 -11.42
C LEU A 21 -24.18 12.36 -9.97
N VAL A 22 -25.10 12.78 -9.08
CA VAL A 22 -25.16 12.28 -7.70
C VAL A 22 -25.48 10.78 -7.68
N VAL A 23 -26.41 10.32 -8.52
CA VAL A 23 -26.75 8.90 -8.65
C VAL A 23 -25.56 8.09 -9.17
N LEU A 24 -24.86 8.61 -10.20
CA LEU A 24 -23.63 7.99 -10.71
C LEU A 24 -22.58 7.82 -9.59
N PHE A 25 -22.32 8.90 -8.84
CA PHE A 25 -21.37 8.85 -7.72
C PHE A 25 -21.80 7.85 -6.65
N ALA A 26 -23.08 7.83 -6.29
CA ALA A 26 -23.59 6.87 -5.31
C ALA A 26 -23.34 5.43 -5.74
N TRP A 27 -23.58 5.08 -7.02
CA TRP A 27 -23.32 3.73 -7.52
C TRP A 27 -21.83 3.39 -7.63
N LEU A 28 -20.99 4.34 -8.06
CA LEU A 28 -19.53 4.11 -8.11
C LEU A 28 -18.95 3.94 -6.71
N LEU A 29 -19.37 4.74 -5.73
CA LEU A 29 -18.93 4.63 -4.33
C LEU A 29 -19.48 3.37 -3.66
N TRP A 30 -20.69 2.93 -4.00
CA TRP A 30 -21.23 1.64 -3.57
C TRP A 30 -20.42 0.48 -4.13
N GLY A 31 -20.06 0.54 -5.41
CA GLY A 31 -19.16 -0.44 -6.03
C GLY A 31 -17.79 -0.49 -5.35
N ASP A 32 -17.22 0.66 -5.01
CA ASP A 32 -15.96 0.76 -4.28
C ASP A 32 -16.05 0.15 -2.88
N PHE A 33 -17.14 0.44 -2.17
CA PHE A 33 -17.40 -0.19 -0.86
C PHE A 33 -17.38 -1.73 -0.97
N CYS A 34 -18.13 -2.29 -1.92
CA CYS A 34 -18.20 -3.74 -2.11
C CYS A 34 -16.86 -4.34 -2.55
N PHE A 35 -16.15 -3.67 -3.46
CA PHE A 35 -14.83 -4.09 -3.94
C PHE A 35 -13.79 -4.05 -2.82
N THR A 36 -13.71 -2.96 -2.07
CA THR A 36 -12.75 -2.81 -0.96
C THR A 36 -13.01 -3.79 0.18
N MET A 37 -14.30 -4.05 0.51
CA MET A 37 -14.66 -5.06 1.50
C MET A 37 -14.17 -6.45 1.08
N MET A 38 -14.41 -6.84 -0.17
CA MET A 38 -13.96 -8.11 -0.73
C MET A 38 -12.41 -8.20 -0.76
N GLU A 39 -11.76 -7.13 -1.21
CA GLU A 39 -10.30 -7.09 -1.32
C GLU A 39 -9.59 -7.12 0.06
N ALA A 40 -10.23 -6.63 1.13
CA ALA A 40 -9.67 -6.64 2.47
C ALA A 40 -9.65 -8.04 3.11
N VAL A 41 -10.55 -8.95 2.73
CA VAL A 41 -10.72 -10.26 3.37
C VAL A 41 -9.52 -11.17 3.13
N VAL A 42 -9.08 -11.32 1.87
CA VAL A 42 -8.04 -12.28 1.48
C VAL A 42 -6.70 -12.01 2.16
N PRO A 43 -6.10 -10.80 2.07
CA PRO A 43 -4.79 -10.54 2.69
C PRO A 43 -4.85 -10.54 4.22
N SER A 44 -6.02 -10.41 4.81
CA SER A 44 -6.19 -10.44 6.27
C SER A 44 -6.28 -11.86 6.83
N ILE A 45 -6.95 -12.77 6.14
CA ILE A 45 -7.29 -14.11 6.66
C ILE A 45 -6.30 -15.18 6.17
N VAL A 46 -5.91 -15.17 4.89
CA VAL A 46 -5.07 -16.24 4.31
C VAL A 46 -3.74 -16.41 5.04
N PRO A 47 -2.99 -15.35 5.39
CA PRO A 47 -1.74 -15.52 6.15
C PRO A 47 -1.94 -16.20 7.50
N LEU A 48 -3.02 -15.85 8.21
CA LEU A 48 -3.39 -16.46 9.49
C LEU A 48 -3.68 -17.95 9.33
N LYS A 49 -4.47 -18.31 8.31
CA LYS A 49 -4.81 -19.69 8.01
C LYS A 49 -3.60 -20.52 7.62
N LEU A 50 -2.76 -20.00 6.72
CA LEU A 50 -1.52 -20.67 6.32
C LEU A 50 -0.58 -20.91 7.52
N LYS A 51 -0.45 -19.93 8.42
CA LYS A 51 0.35 -20.09 9.64
C LYS A 51 -0.23 -21.12 10.59
N GLU A 52 -1.55 -21.12 10.82
CA GLU A 52 -2.26 -22.12 11.62
C GLU A 52 -1.96 -23.55 11.13
N MET A 53 -1.88 -23.71 9.80
CA MET A 53 -1.56 -24.99 9.15
C MET A 53 -0.07 -25.33 9.13
N GLY A 54 0.80 -24.49 9.73
CA GLY A 54 2.25 -24.73 9.82
C GLY A 54 3.02 -24.36 8.55
N ALA A 55 2.47 -23.58 7.63
CA ALA A 55 3.19 -23.10 6.46
C ALA A 55 4.39 -22.22 6.87
N SER A 56 5.51 -22.32 6.12
CA SER A 56 6.68 -21.48 6.34
C SER A 56 6.39 -20.01 6.02
N SER A 57 7.15 -19.08 6.63
CA SER A 57 7.02 -17.65 6.32
C SER A 57 7.40 -17.37 4.87
N SER A 58 8.38 -18.12 4.33
CA SER A 58 8.76 -18.03 2.91
C SER A 58 7.58 -18.36 1.97
N PHE A 59 6.81 -19.40 2.29
CA PHE A 59 5.61 -19.76 1.51
C PHE A 59 4.52 -18.68 1.63
N ILE A 60 4.27 -18.16 2.84
CA ILE A 60 3.31 -17.06 3.04
C ILE A 60 3.74 -15.83 2.25
N GLY A 61 5.02 -15.44 2.30
CA GLY A 61 5.55 -14.31 1.52
C GLY A 61 5.45 -14.53 0.01
N LEU A 62 5.69 -15.77 -0.46
CA LEU A 62 5.50 -16.16 -1.85
C LEU A 62 4.05 -15.93 -2.31
N MET A 63 3.09 -16.44 -1.54
CA MET A 63 1.66 -16.38 -1.88
C MET A 63 1.11 -14.95 -1.79
N MET A 64 1.49 -14.19 -0.76
CA MET A 64 0.88 -12.88 -0.47
C MET A 64 1.54 -11.70 -1.18
N SER A 65 2.76 -11.85 -1.70
CA SER A 65 3.47 -10.75 -2.35
C SER A 65 4.03 -11.12 -3.72
N THR A 66 4.71 -12.27 -3.82
CA THR A 66 5.38 -12.67 -5.07
C THR A 66 4.36 -13.01 -6.15
N LEU A 67 3.35 -13.82 -5.84
CA LEU A 67 2.32 -14.24 -6.78
C LEU A 67 1.49 -13.05 -7.30
N PRO A 68 0.91 -12.18 -6.45
CA PRO A 68 0.27 -10.96 -6.91
C PRO A 68 1.21 -10.05 -7.72
N GLY A 69 2.50 -9.97 -7.34
CA GLY A 69 3.53 -9.20 -8.04
C GLY A 69 3.74 -9.70 -9.48
N ILE A 70 3.80 -11.02 -9.69
CA ILE A 70 3.89 -11.63 -11.02
C ILE A 70 2.68 -11.24 -11.87
N PHE A 71 1.47 -11.41 -11.35
CA PHE A 71 0.25 -11.08 -12.08
C PHE A 71 0.14 -9.58 -12.38
N ASN A 72 0.51 -8.72 -11.44
CA ASN A 72 0.51 -7.28 -11.65
C ASN A 72 1.49 -6.86 -12.76
N THR A 73 2.64 -7.52 -12.86
CA THR A 73 3.64 -7.20 -13.88
C THR A 73 3.27 -7.74 -15.25
N THR A 74 2.60 -8.87 -15.35
CA THR A 74 2.29 -9.57 -16.61
C THR A 74 0.87 -9.32 -17.11
N ILE A 75 -0.12 -9.49 -16.24
CA ILE A 75 -1.55 -9.46 -16.59
C ILE A 75 -2.07 -8.03 -16.68
N CYS A 76 -1.71 -7.16 -15.72
CA CYS A 76 -2.25 -5.80 -15.65
C CYS A 76 -1.98 -4.97 -16.93
N PRO A 77 -0.75 -4.92 -17.50
CA PRO A 77 -0.50 -4.22 -18.75
C PRO A 77 -1.27 -4.82 -19.93
N TRP A 78 -1.37 -6.15 -20.00
CA TRP A 78 -2.09 -6.84 -21.06
C TRP A 78 -3.59 -6.55 -21.03
N VAL A 79 -4.21 -6.63 -19.86
CA VAL A 79 -5.64 -6.33 -19.67
C VAL A 79 -5.92 -4.87 -19.98
N SER A 80 -5.11 -3.95 -19.47
CA SER A 80 -5.24 -2.52 -19.74
C SER A 80 -5.20 -2.22 -21.23
N PHE A 81 -4.20 -2.75 -21.94
CA PHE A 81 -4.07 -2.59 -23.40
C PHE A 81 -5.28 -3.16 -24.15
N LYS A 82 -5.72 -4.37 -23.78
CA LYS A 82 -6.85 -5.02 -24.44
C LYS A 82 -8.17 -4.31 -24.18
N SER A 83 -8.37 -3.80 -22.95
CA SER A 83 -9.57 -3.05 -22.58
C SER A 83 -9.64 -1.69 -23.28
N ASP A 84 -8.51 -1.01 -23.51
CA ASP A 84 -8.47 0.26 -24.24
C ASP A 84 -8.95 0.12 -25.70
N ARG A 85 -8.66 -1.01 -26.35
CA ARG A 85 -9.03 -1.32 -27.74
C ARG A 85 -10.38 -1.99 -27.88
N HIS A 86 -10.96 -2.48 -26.79
CA HIS A 86 -12.25 -3.17 -26.85
C HIS A 86 -13.39 -2.21 -27.18
N ARG A 87 -14.30 -2.64 -28.07
CA ARG A 87 -15.52 -1.92 -28.46
C ARG A 87 -16.68 -2.89 -28.40
N GLY A 88 -17.40 -2.86 -27.27
CA GLY A 88 -18.54 -3.75 -27.04
C GLY A 88 -19.81 -2.97 -26.75
N LYS A 89 -20.95 -3.68 -26.73
CA LYS A 89 -22.27 -3.07 -26.40
C LYS A 89 -22.34 -2.51 -24.99
N TRP A 90 -21.51 -3.00 -24.06
CA TRP A 90 -21.45 -2.57 -22.66
C TRP A 90 -20.29 -1.60 -22.37
N GLY A 91 -19.65 -1.07 -23.42
CA GLY A 91 -18.49 -0.21 -23.29
C GLY A 91 -17.16 -0.94 -23.47
N ARG A 92 -16.06 -0.31 -23.07
CA ARG A 92 -14.71 -0.87 -23.21
C ARG A 92 -14.16 -1.51 -21.93
N ARG A 93 -14.59 -1.06 -20.74
CA ARG A 93 -14.12 -1.54 -19.43
C ARG A 93 -15.04 -2.56 -18.80
N MET A 94 -16.35 -2.30 -18.81
CA MET A 94 -17.38 -3.12 -18.17
C MET A 94 -17.29 -4.61 -18.52
N PRO A 95 -17.11 -5.04 -19.78
CA PRO A 95 -17.05 -6.47 -20.11
C PRO A 95 -15.98 -7.24 -19.36
N PHE A 96 -14.77 -6.64 -19.17
CA PHE A 96 -13.67 -7.28 -18.47
C PHE A 96 -13.98 -7.52 -17.00
N MET A 97 -14.70 -6.62 -16.35
CA MET A 97 -15.11 -6.77 -14.96
C MET A 97 -16.28 -7.75 -14.81
N ILE A 98 -17.29 -7.67 -15.69
CA ILE A 98 -18.48 -8.53 -15.64
C ILE A 98 -18.10 -10.00 -15.88
N TYR A 99 -17.26 -10.28 -16.89
CA TYR A 99 -16.87 -11.67 -17.20
C TYR A 99 -15.96 -12.29 -16.13
N THR A 100 -15.14 -11.49 -15.44
CA THR A 100 -14.25 -12.01 -14.40
C THR A 100 -14.92 -12.13 -13.04
N MET A 101 -16.00 -11.39 -12.78
CA MET A 101 -16.73 -11.37 -11.51
C MET A 101 -17.15 -12.77 -11.02
N PRO A 102 -17.79 -13.64 -11.84
CA PRO A 102 -18.18 -14.98 -11.38
C PRO A 102 -16.99 -15.84 -10.94
N PHE A 103 -15.89 -15.77 -11.66
CA PHE A 103 -14.67 -16.53 -11.34
C PHE A 103 -14.01 -16.03 -10.06
N LEU A 104 -14.04 -14.72 -9.83
CA LEU A 104 -13.53 -14.10 -8.60
C LEU A 104 -14.39 -14.54 -7.40
N VAL A 105 -15.71 -14.51 -7.51
CA VAL A 105 -16.62 -14.98 -6.48
C VAL A 105 -16.41 -16.48 -6.20
N LEU A 106 -16.28 -17.29 -7.26
CA LEU A 106 -16.00 -18.71 -7.14
C LEU A 106 -14.68 -18.98 -6.42
N SER A 107 -13.64 -18.19 -6.72
CA SER A 107 -12.34 -18.28 -6.02
C SER A 107 -12.47 -17.98 -4.53
N LEU A 108 -13.24 -16.94 -4.16
CA LEU A 108 -13.55 -16.63 -2.75
C LEU A 108 -14.26 -17.78 -2.04
N LEU A 109 -15.28 -18.38 -2.69
CA LEU A 109 -15.98 -19.53 -2.14
C LEU A 109 -15.03 -20.73 -1.94
N PHE A 110 -14.17 -21.02 -2.92
CA PHE A 110 -13.19 -22.10 -2.81
C PHE A 110 -12.17 -21.86 -1.69
N ILE A 111 -11.71 -20.61 -1.51
CA ILE A 111 -10.85 -20.24 -0.37
C ILE A 111 -11.62 -20.47 0.94
N GLY A 112 -12.87 -20.02 1.06
CA GLY A 112 -13.69 -20.18 2.25
C GLY A 112 -13.99 -21.63 2.60
N PHE A 113 -14.16 -22.49 1.60
CA PHE A 113 -14.41 -23.93 1.76
C PHE A 113 -13.15 -24.80 1.63
N SER A 114 -11.96 -24.22 1.70
CA SER A 114 -10.69 -24.92 1.45
C SER A 114 -10.47 -26.11 2.38
N ASP A 115 -10.86 -26.01 3.66
CA ASP A 115 -10.76 -27.12 4.64
C ASP A 115 -11.65 -28.31 4.27
N GLN A 116 -12.91 -28.04 3.87
CA GLN A 116 -13.88 -29.05 3.47
C GLN A 116 -13.47 -29.70 2.15
N LEU A 117 -13.13 -28.89 1.15
CA LEU A 117 -12.70 -29.35 -0.17
C LEU A 117 -11.40 -30.16 -0.08
N GLY A 118 -10.42 -29.68 0.71
CA GLY A 118 -9.15 -30.39 0.89
C GLY A 118 -9.32 -31.69 1.66
N GLY A 119 -10.19 -31.70 2.67
CA GLY A 119 -10.54 -32.94 3.39
C GLY A 119 -11.23 -33.97 2.51
N TRP A 120 -12.18 -33.54 1.68
CA TRP A 120 -12.88 -34.38 0.72
C TRP A 120 -11.92 -34.93 -0.37
N PHE A 121 -11.10 -34.09 -0.95
CA PHE A 121 -10.14 -34.49 -1.98
C PHE A 121 -9.09 -35.49 -1.42
N HIS A 122 -8.56 -35.23 -0.22
CA HIS A 122 -7.63 -36.15 0.44
C HIS A 122 -8.29 -37.52 0.70
N GLY A 123 -9.53 -37.51 1.20
CA GLY A 123 -10.27 -38.75 1.47
C GLY A 123 -10.52 -39.60 0.23
N LEU A 124 -10.84 -38.97 -0.93
CA LEU A 124 -11.12 -39.65 -2.19
C LEU A 124 -9.87 -40.19 -2.91
N PHE A 125 -8.79 -39.41 -2.95
CA PHE A 125 -7.68 -39.68 -3.87
C PHE A 125 -6.36 -40.00 -3.16
N LEU A 126 -6.18 -39.64 -1.88
CA LEU A 126 -4.89 -39.65 -1.22
C LEU A 126 -4.88 -40.33 0.15
N SER A 127 -5.98 -40.98 0.56
CA SER A 127 -6.15 -41.61 1.89
C SER A 127 -5.14 -42.74 2.18
N GLY A 128 -4.52 -43.34 1.16
CA GLY A 128 -3.49 -44.38 1.30
C GLY A 128 -2.05 -43.92 1.07
N GLY A 129 -1.82 -42.63 0.84
CA GLY A 129 -0.52 -42.07 0.47
C GLY A 129 0.25 -41.42 1.64
N THR A 130 1.48 -40.98 1.37
CA THR A 130 2.34 -40.24 2.31
C THR A 130 1.97 -38.77 2.47
N ILE A 131 1.06 -38.25 1.65
CA ILE A 131 0.65 -36.83 1.63
C ILE A 131 -0.36 -36.60 2.75
N THR A 132 -0.07 -35.65 3.64
CA THR A 132 -0.99 -35.32 4.74
C THR A 132 -2.18 -34.49 4.26
N ARG A 133 -3.31 -34.62 4.96
CA ARG A 133 -4.50 -33.78 4.71
C ARG A 133 -4.16 -32.27 4.70
N THR A 134 -3.33 -31.83 5.64
CA THR A 134 -2.89 -30.44 5.76
C THR A 134 -2.15 -29.97 4.51
N THR A 135 -1.26 -30.79 3.96
CA THR A 135 -0.51 -30.47 2.72
C THR A 135 -1.47 -30.28 1.54
N VAL A 136 -2.50 -31.13 1.44
CA VAL A 136 -3.52 -31.00 0.38
C VAL A 136 -4.30 -29.70 0.51
N ILE A 137 -4.72 -29.35 1.73
CA ILE A 137 -5.45 -28.11 1.98
C ILE A 137 -4.59 -26.90 1.63
N ILE A 138 -3.31 -26.86 2.05
CA ILE A 138 -2.38 -25.77 1.70
C ILE A 138 -2.23 -25.66 0.18
N GLY A 139 -2.07 -26.79 -0.53
CA GLY A 139 -1.94 -26.81 -1.98
C GLY A 139 -3.17 -26.27 -2.71
N LEU A 140 -4.37 -26.71 -2.29
CA LEU A 140 -5.62 -26.22 -2.85
C LEU A 140 -5.85 -24.74 -2.52
N LEU A 141 -5.55 -24.31 -1.30
CA LEU A 141 -5.62 -22.90 -0.90
C LEU A 141 -4.71 -22.03 -1.76
N ALA A 142 -3.49 -22.50 -2.06
CA ALA A 142 -2.57 -21.80 -2.95
C ALA A 142 -3.11 -21.66 -4.38
N ILE A 143 -3.73 -22.71 -4.92
CA ILE A 143 -4.38 -22.69 -6.25
C ILE A 143 -5.55 -21.70 -6.25
N PHE A 144 -6.43 -21.77 -5.25
CA PHE A 144 -7.59 -20.89 -5.15
C PHE A 144 -7.21 -19.43 -4.95
N LEU A 145 -6.14 -19.19 -4.16
CA LEU A 145 -5.55 -17.86 -4.00
C LEU A 145 -4.98 -17.34 -5.33
N GLY A 146 -4.27 -18.19 -6.07
CA GLY A 146 -3.77 -17.84 -7.40
C GLY A 146 -4.89 -17.48 -8.38
N MET A 147 -6.02 -18.21 -8.34
CA MET A 147 -7.21 -17.88 -9.12
C MET A 147 -7.80 -16.52 -8.68
N PHE A 148 -7.92 -16.29 -7.39
CA PHE A 148 -8.40 -15.02 -6.85
C PHE A 148 -7.52 -13.87 -7.33
N ASP A 149 -6.21 -13.94 -7.14
CA ASP A 149 -5.26 -12.89 -7.53
C ASP A 149 -5.31 -12.61 -9.04
N LEU A 150 -5.38 -13.67 -9.86
CA LEU A 150 -5.50 -13.56 -11.31
C LEU A 150 -6.73 -12.72 -11.69
N PHE A 151 -7.91 -13.11 -11.22
CA PHE A 151 -9.17 -12.44 -11.58
C PHE A 151 -9.31 -11.07 -10.91
N ASN A 152 -8.78 -10.91 -9.70
CA ASN A 152 -8.73 -9.61 -9.03
C ASN A 152 -7.88 -8.59 -9.79
N MET A 153 -6.76 -9.02 -10.41
CA MET A 153 -5.94 -8.16 -11.26
C MET A 153 -6.67 -7.68 -12.51
N PHE A 154 -7.56 -8.50 -13.09
CA PHE A 154 -8.42 -8.04 -14.19
C PHE A 154 -9.33 -6.89 -13.76
N VAL A 155 -10.01 -7.05 -12.63
CA VAL A 155 -10.92 -6.02 -12.11
C VAL A 155 -10.13 -4.77 -11.72
N GLY A 156 -9.10 -4.90 -10.89
CA GLY A 156 -8.28 -3.77 -10.41
C GLY A 156 -7.62 -2.98 -11.53
N SER A 157 -7.19 -3.64 -12.62
CA SER A 157 -6.57 -2.99 -13.78
C SER A 157 -7.50 -2.03 -14.51
N VAL A 158 -8.79 -2.34 -14.59
CA VAL A 158 -9.76 -1.57 -15.37
C VAL A 158 -10.70 -0.71 -14.54
N TYR A 159 -10.93 -1.06 -13.26
CA TYR A 159 -11.88 -0.38 -12.39
C TYR A 159 -11.54 1.11 -12.19
N HIS A 160 -10.29 1.42 -11.88
CA HIS A 160 -9.86 2.81 -11.74
C HIS A 160 -9.89 3.59 -13.07
N CYS A 161 -9.69 2.90 -14.20
CA CYS A 161 -9.80 3.52 -15.52
C CYS A 161 -11.24 3.90 -15.87
N LEU A 162 -12.23 3.14 -15.37
CA LEU A 162 -13.65 3.44 -15.55
C LEU A 162 -14.02 4.84 -15.06
N PHE A 163 -13.43 5.30 -13.96
CA PHE A 163 -13.74 6.64 -13.42
C PHE A 163 -13.40 7.76 -14.39
N ASN A 164 -12.28 7.65 -15.11
CA ASN A 164 -11.91 8.64 -16.13
C ASN A 164 -12.85 8.61 -17.34
N ASP A 165 -13.53 7.48 -17.57
CA ASP A 165 -14.42 7.29 -18.71
C ASP A 165 -15.86 7.74 -18.43
N VAL A 166 -16.28 7.80 -17.15
CA VAL A 166 -17.67 8.11 -16.77
C VAL A 166 -17.82 9.36 -15.92
N VAL A 167 -16.79 9.82 -15.21
CA VAL A 167 -16.84 10.99 -14.34
C VAL A 167 -16.38 12.24 -15.10
N PRO A 168 -17.19 13.33 -15.16
CA PRO A 168 -16.77 14.58 -15.78
C PRO A 168 -15.52 15.16 -15.10
N ARG A 169 -14.58 15.68 -15.91
CA ARG A 169 -13.28 16.18 -15.44
C ARG A 169 -13.37 17.21 -14.31
N GLU A 170 -14.41 18.04 -14.31
CA GLU A 170 -14.67 19.06 -13.29
C GLU A 170 -14.87 18.47 -11.88
N PHE A 171 -15.32 17.21 -11.79
CA PHE A 171 -15.69 16.55 -10.54
C PHE A 171 -14.74 15.41 -10.13
N ILE A 172 -13.78 15.07 -10.97
CA ILE A 172 -12.91 13.89 -10.73
C ILE A 172 -12.13 14.02 -9.42
N GLY A 173 -11.64 15.21 -9.09
CA GLY A 173 -10.94 15.47 -7.83
C GLY A 173 -11.82 15.29 -6.59
N LYS A 174 -13.06 15.84 -6.65
CA LYS A 174 -14.05 15.67 -5.57
C LYS A 174 -14.49 14.21 -5.43
N PHE A 175 -14.73 13.54 -6.56
CA PHE A 175 -15.07 12.11 -6.57
C PHE A 175 -13.96 11.27 -5.95
N MET A 176 -12.69 11.49 -6.34
CA MET A 176 -11.55 10.76 -5.78
C MET A 176 -11.38 10.99 -4.26
N GLY A 177 -11.75 12.15 -3.75
CA GLY A 177 -11.79 12.40 -2.30
C GLY A 177 -12.83 11.52 -1.60
N TRP A 178 -14.07 11.44 -2.10
CA TRP A 178 -15.09 10.54 -1.57
C TRP A 178 -14.73 9.08 -1.74
N PHE A 179 -14.17 8.70 -2.88
CA PHE A 179 -13.68 7.35 -3.16
C PHE A 179 -12.66 6.90 -2.09
N ARG A 180 -11.65 7.74 -1.80
CA ARG A 180 -10.67 7.46 -0.74
C ARG A 180 -11.32 7.31 0.64
N LEU A 181 -12.28 8.17 0.96
CA LEU A 181 -12.98 8.13 2.24
C LEU A 181 -13.78 6.84 2.40
N VAL A 182 -14.54 6.44 1.38
CA VAL A 182 -15.33 5.20 1.38
C VAL A 182 -14.40 3.99 1.52
N GLY A 183 -13.30 3.91 0.77
CA GLY A 183 -12.35 2.82 0.87
C GLY A 183 -11.75 2.69 2.28
N VAL A 184 -11.32 3.81 2.89
CA VAL A 184 -10.80 3.81 4.27
C VAL A 184 -11.85 3.36 5.28
N LEU A 185 -13.09 3.87 5.18
CA LEU A 185 -14.17 3.52 6.09
C LEU A 185 -14.59 2.05 5.92
N SER A 186 -14.62 1.55 4.69
CA SER A 186 -14.91 0.13 4.39
C SER A 186 -13.87 -0.79 5.03
N SER A 187 -12.59 -0.51 4.80
CA SER A 187 -11.50 -1.28 5.37
C SER A 187 -11.50 -1.22 6.90
N ALA A 188 -11.70 -0.02 7.48
CA ALA A 188 -11.79 0.14 8.94
C ALA A 188 -13.01 -0.60 9.52
N GLY A 189 -14.15 -0.57 8.84
CA GLY A 189 -15.35 -1.33 9.23
C GLY A 189 -15.09 -2.84 9.24
N TYR A 190 -14.45 -3.37 8.19
CA TYR A 190 -14.03 -4.77 8.15
C TYR A 190 -13.13 -5.11 9.33
N GLN A 191 -12.08 -4.34 9.55
CA GLN A 191 -11.11 -4.56 10.62
C GLN A 191 -11.74 -4.51 12.02
N TYR A 192 -12.66 -3.58 12.25
CA TYR A 192 -13.28 -3.40 13.56
C TYR A 192 -14.34 -4.47 13.90
N PHE A 193 -15.20 -4.79 12.93
CA PHE A 193 -16.38 -5.63 13.20
C PHE A 193 -16.16 -7.11 12.84
N ILE A 194 -15.40 -7.40 11.75
CA ILE A 194 -15.34 -8.72 11.14
C ILE A 194 -14.03 -9.44 11.46
N PHE A 195 -12.89 -8.74 11.46
CA PHE A 195 -11.57 -9.37 11.55
C PHE A 195 -11.36 -10.25 12.78
N LYS A 196 -12.00 -9.94 13.90
CA LYS A 196 -11.94 -10.79 15.11
C LYS A 196 -12.45 -12.23 14.90
N TYR A 197 -13.27 -12.45 13.89
CA TYR A 197 -13.83 -13.75 13.53
C TYR A 197 -13.09 -14.45 12.39
N ALA A 198 -11.94 -13.92 11.96
CA ALA A 198 -11.20 -14.34 10.77
C ALA A 198 -10.95 -15.85 10.68
N LEU A 199 -10.59 -16.51 11.78
CA LEU A 199 -10.33 -17.95 11.82
C LEU A 199 -11.54 -18.77 12.22
N SER A 200 -12.38 -18.27 13.14
CA SER A 200 -13.54 -19.02 13.65
C SER A 200 -14.70 -19.11 12.66
N HIS A 201 -14.88 -18.09 11.80
CA HIS A 201 -15.98 -17.98 10.83
C HIS A 201 -15.44 -17.67 9.43
N MET A 202 -14.32 -18.29 9.07
CA MET A 202 -13.66 -18.04 7.80
C MET A 202 -14.59 -18.26 6.61
N THR A 203 -15.31 -19.40 6.58
CA THR A 203 -16.22 -19.76 5.48
C THR A 203 -17.32 -18.72 5.32
N GLU A 204 -17.98 -18.32 6.41
CA GLU A 204 -19.09 -17.36 6.38
C GLU A 204 -18.61 -15.98 5.93
N ILE A 205 -17.40 -15.56 6.32
CA ILE A 205 -16.81 -14.29 5.90
C ILE A 205 -16.56 -14.30 4.39
N TYR A 206 -15.98 -15.37 3.85
CA TYR A 206 -15.72 -15.48 2.41
C TYR A 206 -17.01 -15.59 1.58
N VAL A 207 -18.00 -16.34 2.05
CA VAL A 207 -19.33 -16.41 1.42
C VAL A 207 -20.00 -15.03 1.45
N GLY A 208 -19.98 -14.35 2.60
CA GLY A 208 -20.55 -13.02 2.75
C GLY A 208 -19.87 -11.98 1.84
N ALA A 209 -18.53 -11.99 1.77
CA ALA A 209 -17.76 -11.11 0.89
C ALA A 209 -18.06 -11.41 -0.60
N GLY A 210 -18.12 -12.68 -0.97
CA GLY A 210 -18.47 -13.10 -2.33
C GLY A 210 -19.88 -12.67 -2.74
N LEU A 211 -20.88 -12.85 -1.86
CA LEU A 211 -22.25 -12.41 -2.10
C LEU A 211 -22.37 -10.89 -2.16
N LEU A 212 -21.73 -10.18 -1.23
CA LEU A 212 -21.70 -8.72 -1.24
C LEU A 212 -21.09 -8.19 -2.54
N TYR A 213 -19.99 -8.79 -3.00
CA TYR A 213 -19.35 -8.42 -4.24
C TYR A 213 -20.25 -8.77 -5.45
N LEU A 214 -20.80 -9.97 -5.51
CA LEU A 214 -21.68 -10.40 -6.61
C LEU A 214 -22.91 -9.49 -6.76
N VAL A 215 -23.63 -9.28 -5.66
CA VAL A 215 -24.87 -8.51 -5.66
C VAL A 215 -24.60 -7.02 -5.71
N GLY A 216 -23.72 -6.52 -4.86
CA GLY A 216 -23.47 -5.08 -4.70
C GLY A 216 -22.68 -4.50 -5.87
N PHE A 217 -21.57 -5.13 -6.25
CA PHE A 217 -20.77 -4.70 -7.39
C PHE A 217 -21.51 -4.98 -8.71
N GLY A 218 -22.26 -6.09 -8.80
CA GLY A 218 -23.15 -6.39 -9.91
C GLY A 218 -24.24 -5.34 -10.09
N ALA A 219 -24.86 -4.84 -9.00
CA ALA A 219 -25.85 -3.77 -9.07
C ALA A 219 -25.25 -2.45 -9.61
N MET A 220 -23.98 -2.16 -9.30
CA MET A 220 -23.28 -1.04 -9.91
C MET A 220 -23.23 -1.15 -11.44
N PHE A 221 -22.93 -2.34 -11.99
CA PHE A 221 -22.88 -2.54 -13.45
C PHE A 221 -24.22 -2.33 -14.14
N LEU A 222 -25.34 -2.61 -13.48
CA LEU A 222 -26.66 -2.39 -14.04
C LEU A 222 -27.02 -0.89 -14.12
N ASN A 223 -26.43 -0.07 -13.26
CA ASN A 223 -26.79 1.35 -13.11
C ASN A 223 -25.74 2.31 -13.67
N VAL A 224 -24.49 1.88 -13.85
CA VAL A 224 -23.43 2.68 -14.45
C VAL A 224 -23.27 2.28 -15.92
N LYS A 225 -23.31 3.25 -16.81
CA LYS A 225 -23.15 3.04 -18.26
C LYS A 225 -21.89 3.75 -18.75
N GLU A 226 -21.12 3.06 -19.58
CA GLU A 226 -20.03 3.68 -20.33
C GLU A 226 -20.55 4.39 -21.59
N GLY A 227 -19.78 5.37 -22.07
CA GLY A 227 -20.04 6.04 -23.33
C GLY A 227 -19.66 5.17 -24.55
N THR A 228 -19.95 5.69 -25.73
CA THR A 228 -19.49 5.13 -27.00
C THR A 228 -18.13 5.74 -27.36
N TYR A 229 -17.23 4.89 -27.86
CA TYR A 229 -15.87 5.29 -28.21
C TYR A 229 -15.64 5.15 -29.71
N PRO A 230 -14.84 6.04 -30.34
CA PRO A 230 -14.45 5.89 -31.74
C PRO A 230 -13.70 4.55 -31.93
N PRO A 231 -13.65 4.03 -33.16
CA PRO A 231 -12.78 2.87 -33.49
C PRO A 231 -11.35 3.13 -32.97
N PRO A 232 -10.62 2.08 -32.56
CA PRO A 232 -9.20 2.24 -32.23
C PRO A 232 -8.48 2.76 -33.47
N ASP A 233 -7.55 3.71 -33.29
CA ASP A 233 -6.66 4.12 -34.37
C ASP A 233 -5.86 2.90 -34.80
N ASP A 234 -6.07 2.43 -36.04
CA ASP A 234 -5.21 1.46 -36.68
C ASP A 234 -3.96 2.23 -37.15
N ASP A 235 -2.99 2.39 -36.26
CA ASP A 235 -1.66 2.80 -36.63
C ASP A 235 -1.07 1.67 -37.46
N GLY A 236 -1.17 1.84 -38.80
CA GLY A 236 -0.89 0.84 -39.83
C GLY A 236 0.57 0.36 -39.92
N GLU A 237 1.41 0.65 -38.97
CA GLU A 237 2.70 0.04 -38.75
C GLU A 237 2.70 -0.70 -37.42
N ALA A 238 2.86 -2.03 -37.45
CA ALA A 238 3.17 -2.80 -36.27
C ALA A 238 4.41 -2.20 -35.59
N PRO A 239 4.30 -1.56 -34.41
CA PRO A 239 5.46 -0.95 -33.79
C PRO A 239 6.53 -2.02 -33.59
N SER A 240 7.75 -1.74 -34.04
CA SER A 240 8.87 -2.65 -33.85
C SER A 240 9.19 -2.69 -32.35
N LEU A 241 8.54 -3.61 -31.62
CA LEU A 241 8.63 -3.79 -30.17
C LEU A 241 10.09 -3.74 -29.68
N LYS A 242 11.05 -4.27 -30.48
CA LYS A 242 12.48 -4.21 -30.17
C LYS A 242 13.05 -2.79 -30.21
N LYS A 243 12.62 -1.96 -31.17
CA LYS A 243 13.08 -0.56 -31.27
C LYS A 243 12.51 0.27 -30.13
N ASP A 244 11.24 0.05 -29.79
CA ASP A 244 10.55 0.78 -28.73
C ASP A 244 11.10 0.42 -27.34
N ILE A 245 11.35 -0.87 -27.07
CA ILE A 245 12.01 -1.33 -25.84
C ILE A 245 13.43 -0.76 -25.73
N LYS A 246 14.20 -0.74 -26.83
CA LYS A 246 15.55 -0.18 -26.83
C LYS A 246 15.55 1.33 -26.59
N ALA A 247 14.62 2.05 -27.22
CA ALA A 247 14.44 3.49 -27.01
C ALA A 247 13.99 3.81 -25.57
N PHE A 248 13.01 3.07 -25.05
CA PHE A 248 12.54 3.15 -23.66
C PHE A 248 13.67 2.91 -22.67
N SER A 249 14.41 1.82 -22.84
CA SER A 249 15.55 1.47 -21.99
C SER A 249 16.61 2.56 -22.00
N LYS A 250 17.00 3.04 -23.20
CA LYS A 250 17.98 4.11 -23.35
C LYS A 250 17.51 5.41 -22.70
N ASN A 251 16.25 5.77 -22.86
CA ASN A 251 15.71 7.03 -22.33
C ASN A 251 15.56 7.04 -20.81
N CYS A 252 15.14 5.92 -20.22
CA CYS A 252 14.77 5.88 -18.79
C CYS A 252 15.90 5.41 -17.87
N PHE A 253 16.83 4.55 -18.35
CA PHE A 253 17.81 3.90 -17.47
C PHE A 253 19.24 4.40 -17.61
N THR A 254 19.54 5.31 -18.53
CA THR A 254 20.90 5.82 -18.75
C THR A 254 21.27 6.98 -17.83
N ILE A 255 20.30 7.68 -17.26
CA ILE A 255 20.54 8.89 -16.45
C ILE A 255 20.56 8.52 -14.95
N PRO A 256 21.68 8.61 -14.24
CA PRO A 256 21.83 8.23 -12.83
C PRO A 256 20.88 8.96 -11.87
N TYR A 257 20.45 10.18 -12.21
CA TYR A 257 19.48 10.93 -11.44
C TYR A 257 18.18 10.12 -11.21
N TYR A 258 17.62 9.51 -12.25
CA TYR A 258 16.37 8.74 -12.16
C TYR A 258 16.53 7.44 -11.39
N TRP A 259 17.71 6.83 -11.42
CA TRP A 259 17.99 5.65 -10.59
C TRP A 259 17.86 5.94 -9.10
N ASN A 260 18.24 7.15 -8.65
CA ASN A 260 18.01 7.53 -7.26
C ASN A 260 16.51 7.52 -6.90
N ILE A 261 15.63 7.94 -7.82
CA ILE A 261 14.17 7.93 -7.61
C ILE A 261 13.62 6.50 -7.68
N PHE A 262 14.08 5.70 -8.64
CA PHE A 262 13.65 4.30 -8.78
C PHE A 262 14.04 3.47 -7.56
N ILE A 263 15.27 3.57 -7.09
CA ILE A 263 15.75 2.86 -5.90
C ILE A 263 14.98 3.30 -4.66
N THR A 264 14.76 4.60 -4.48
CA THR A 264 13.96 5.11 -3.34
C THR A 264 12.60 4.45 -3.27
N THR A 265 11.84 4.47 -4.37
CA THR A 265 10.48 3.91 -4.38
C THR A 265 10.47 2.39 -4.28
N THR A 266 11.47 1.74 -4.84
CA THR A 266 11.67 0.30 -4.74
C THR A 266 11.97 -0.12 -3.30
N CYS A 267 12.91 0.55 -2.63
CA CYS A 267 13.26 0.27 -1.24
C CYS A 267 12.08 0.53 -0.29
N THR A 268 11.33 1.62 -0.49
CA THR A 268 10.10 1.87 0.29
C THR A 268 9.08 0.74 0.13
N SER A 269 8.93 0.21 -1.08
CA SER A 269 8.03 -0.93 -1.34
C SER A 269 8.57 -2.23 -0.75
N LEU A 270 9.88 -2.49 -0.82
CA LEU A 270 10.53 -3.64 -0.18
C LEU A 270 10.39 -3.61 1.34
N ALA A 271 10.50 -2.43 1.96
CA ALA A 271 10.19 -2.27 3.39
C ALA A 271 8.77 -2.72 3.73
N GLY A 272 7.81 -2.49 2.82
CA GLY A 272 6.41 -2.90 2.98
C GLY A 272 6.16 -4.41 2.82
N THR A 273 7.04 -5.17 2.16
CA THR A 273 6.78 -6.60 1.90
C THR A 273 6.67 -7.45 3.16
N VAL A 274 7.35 -7.08 4.23
CA VAL A 274 7.32 -7.79 5.51
C VAL A 274 6.05 -7.48 6.33
N MET A 275 5.26 -6.44 5.95
CA MET A 275 4.06 -6.02 6.69
C MET A 275 2.95 -7.07 6.72
N VAL A 276 2.95 -8.03 5.79
CA VAL A 276 2.07 -9.22 5.82
C VAL A 276 2.21 -9.98 7.15
N PHE A 277 3.39 -9.96 7.75
CA PHE A 277 3.70 -10.65 9.00
C PHE A 277 3.44 -9.81 10.26
N MET A 278 3.02 -8.54 10.11
CA MET A 278 2.79 -7.63 11.24
C MET A 278 1.74 -8.17 12.23
N VAL A 279 0.71 -8.84 11.73
CA VAL A 279 -0.31 -9.49 12.58
C VAL A 279 0.32 -10.50 13.54
N PHE A 280 1.30 -11.26 13.09
CA PHE A 280 2.00 -12.26 13.93
C PHE A 280 2.90 -11.60 14.98
N PHE A 281 3.54 -10.49 14.63
CA PHE A 281 4.25 -9.67 15.61
C PHE A 281 3.29 -9.15 16.69
N GLN A 282 2.12 -8.63 16.32
CA GLN A 282 1.13 -8.15 17.27
C GLN A 282 0.59 -9.26 18.17
N GLN A 283 0.38 -10.47 17.61
CA GLN A 283 0.04 -11.66 18.39
C GLN A 283 1.17 -12.08 19.34
N SER A 284 2.45 -11.96 18.95
CA SER A 284 3.59 -12.23 19.82
C SER A 284 3.68 -11.25 21.02
N MET A 285 3.06 -10.07 20.89
CA MET A 285 2.90 -9.08 21.95
C MET A 285 1.63 -9.30 22.78
N GLY A 286 0.91 -10.41 22.58
CA GLY A 286 -0.26 -10.80 23.35
C GLY A 286 -1.59 -10.20 22.89
N LEU A 287 -1.65 -9.52 21.74
CA LEU A 287 -2.91 -9.02 21.21
C LEU A 287 -3.73 -10.13 20.56
N ASP A 288 -5.01 -10.19 20.85
CA ASP A 288 -5.98 -10.98 20.08
C ASP A 288 -6.37 -10.28 18.76
N LEU A 289 -7.00 -11.03 17.86
CA LEU A 289 -7.42 -10.50 16.56
C LEU A 289 -8.42 -9.34 16.68
N GLY A 290 -9.23 -9.32 17.74
CA GLY A 290 -10.17 -8.24 18.01
C GLY A 290 -9.47 -6.93 18.38
N MET A 291 -8.44 -7.00 19.22
CA MET A 291 -7.60 -5.85 19.58
C MET A 291 -6.83 -5.34 18.36
N ILE A 292 -6.24 -6.26 17.59
CA ILE A 292 -5.50 -5.92 16.36
C ILE A 292 -6.42 -5.20 15.37
N GLY A 293 -7.60 -5.75 15.11
CA GLY A 293 -8.59 -5.15 14.21
C GLY A 293 -9.04 -3.76 14.68
N LYS A 294 -9.33 -3.57 15.95
CA LYS A 294 -9.71 -2.27 16.53
C LYS A 294 -8.57 -1.24 16.38
N ALA A 295 -7.34 -1.59 16.71
CA ALA A 295 -6.20 -0.69 16.60
C ALA A 295 -5.96 -0.26 15.13
N THR A 296 -6.03 -1.22 14.21
CA THR A 296 -5.89 -0.96 12.76
C THR A 296 -7.02 -0.06 12.24
N ALA A 297 -8.26 -0.30 12.68
CA ALA A 297 -9.41 0.53 12.31
C ALA A 297 -9.28 1.97 12.82
N ILE A 298 -8.92 2.16 14.09
CA ILE A 298 -8.70 3.49 14.67
C ILE A 298 -7.63 4.24 13.88
N ASN A 299 -6.50 3.60 13.63
CA ASN A 299 -5.41 4.21 12.85
C ASN A 299 -5.86 4.58 11.43
N GLY A 300 -6.57 3.68 10.75
CA GLY A 300 -7.10 3.93 9.40
C GLY A 300 -8.02 5.14 9.36
N VAL A 301 -8.97 5.26 10.29
CA VAL A 301 -9.89 6.41 10.39
C VAL A 301 -9.13 7.71 10.64
N ILE A 302 -8.16 7.72 11.56
CA ILE A 302 -7.36 8.91 11.87
C ILE A 302 -6.58 9.36 10.63
N ILE A 303 -5.89 8.45 9.94
CA ILE A 303 -5.18 8.77 8.70
C ILE A 303 -6.15 9.27 7.64
N GLY A 304 -7.32 8.62 7.48
CA GLY A 304 -8.36 9.04 6.53
C GLY A 304 -8.84 10.48 6.76
N VAL A 305 -9.06 10.87 8.01
CA VAL A 305 -9.42 12.25 8.37
C VAL A 305 -8.25 13.21 8.07
N LEU A 306 -7.03 12.84 8.44
CA LEU A 306 -5.85 13.67 8.21
C LEU A 306 -5.53 13.87 6.72
N LEU A 307 -5.82 12.90 5.86
CA LEU A 307 -5.64 13.01 4.41
C LEU A 307 -6.41 14.18 3.81
N LEU A 308 -7.58 14.55 4.37
CA LEU A 308 -8.38 15.68 3.90
C LEU A 308 -7.65 17.02 4.05
N PHE A 309 -6.78 17.13 5.05
CA PHE A 309 -6.02 18.36 5.35
C PHE A 309 -4.58 18.29 4.85
N ALA A 310 -3.99 17.09 4.83
CA ALA A 310 -2.59 16.87 4.46
C ALA A 310 -2.30 17.32 3.02
N GLY A 311 -3.24 17.15 2.08
CA GLY A 311 -3.08 17.60 0.70
C GLY A 311 -2.79 19.09 0.60
N ALA A 312 -3.60 19.93 1.25
CA ALA A 312 -3.40 21.38 1.24
C ALA A 312 -2.08 21.81 1.91
N LEU A 313 -1.64 21.06 2.93
CA LEU A 313 -0.35 21.31 3.58
C LEU A 313 0.82 20.92 2.67
N VAL A 314 0.72 19.80 1.97
CA VAL A 314 1.73 19.33 1.00
C VAL A 314 1.88 20.33 -0.16
N ASP A 315 0.77 20.85 -0.68
CA ASP A 315 0.81 21.85 -1.76
C ASP A 315 1.55 23.13 -1.32
N ARG A 316 1.33 23.57 -0.08
CA ARG A 316 2.03 24.75 0.49
C ARG A 316 3.52 24.51 0.72
N CYS A 317 3.90 23.28 1.10
CA CYS A 317 5.28 22.92 1.46
C CYS A 317 6.12 22.45 0.27
N ASN A 318 5.55 22.23 -0.90
CA ASN A 318 6.08 21.52 -2.05
C ASN A 318 6.23 19.99 -1.83
N PRO A 319 5.68 19.16 -2.72
CA PRO A 319 5.64 17.71 -2.53
C PRO A 319 7.03 17.04 -2.41
N VAL A 320 8.03 17.52 -3.16
CA VAL A 320 9.40 16.97 -3.14
C VAL A 320 10.07 17.23 -1.81
N ARG A 321 9.92 18.46 -1.27
CA ARG A 321 10.45 18.84 0.04
C ARG A 321 9.74 18.06 1.15
N THR A 322 8.40 18.03 1.12
CA THR A 322 7.60 17.27 2.07
C THR A 322 8.07 15.82 2.16
N GLN A 323 8.22 15.15 1.02
CA GLN A 323 8.64 13.75 1.00
C GLN A 323 10.07 13.56 1.56
N ALA A 324 10.98 14.49 1.31
CA ALA A 324 12.34 14.40 1.81
C ALA A 324 12.40 14.46 3.34
N TYR A 325 11.68 15.40 3.95
CA TYR A 325 11.65 15.56 5.41
C TYR A 325 10.87 14.46 6.11
N VAL A 326 9.67 14.15 5.60
CA VAL A 326 8.82 13.11 6.20
C VAL A 326 9.46 11.72 6.07
N HIS A 327 10.12 11.43 4.96
CA HIS A 327 10.82 10.15 4.77
C HIS A 327 11.99 9.97 5.74
N GLY A 328 12.75 11.05 6.00
CA GLY A 328 13.79 11.03 7.03
C GLY A 328 13.23 10.80 8.42
N PHE A 329 12.10 11.41 8.74
CA PHE A 329 11.40 11.16 10.01
C PHE A 329 10.91 9.71 10.14
N ASN A 330 10.34 9.14 9.08
CA ASN A 330 9.80 7.78 9.09
C ASN A 330 10.86 6.68 9.37
N LEU A 331 12.16 7.00 9.28
CA LEU A 331 13.23 6.12 9.76
C LEU A 331 13.20 5.91 11.27
N CYS A 332 12.65 6.84 12.04
CA CYS A 332 12.57 6.74 13.48
C CYS A 332 11.65 5.60 13.94
N MET A 333 10.55 5.33 13.19
CA MET A 333 9.54 4.34 13.56
C MET A 333 10.10 2.92 13.76
N PRO A 334 10.76 2.32 12.77
CA PRO A 334 11.27 0.96 12.92
C PRO A 334 12.40 0.86 13.95
N ILE A 335 13.20 1.92 14.15
CA ILE A 335 14.19 1.94 15.24
C ILE A 335 13.48 1.83 16.57
N PHE A 336 12.46 2.68 16.78
CA PHE A 336 11.71 2.66 18.03
C PHE A 336 11.03 1.29 18.26
N ALA A 337 10.35 0.77 17.25
CA ALA A 337 9.65 -0.50 17.36
C ALA A 337 10.60 -1.70 17.56
N SER A 338 11.88 -1.57 17.18
CA SER A 338 12.91 -2.59 17.45
C SER A 338 13.24 -2.77 18.94
N VAL A 339 12.80 -1.87 19.83
CA VAL A 339 12.95 -2.03 21.30
C VAL A 339 12.35 -3.34 21.79
N TRP A 340 11.28 -3.81 21.13
CA TRP A 340 10.61 -5.05 21.51
C TRP A 340 11.43 -6.32 21.27
N ILE A 341 12.56 -6.24 20.58
CA ILE A 341 13.53 -7.35 20.49
C ILE A 341 14.15 -7.62 21.85
N PHE A 342 14.37 -6.57 22.64
CA PHE A 342 15.08 -6.61 23.91
C PHE A 342 14.15 -6.53 25.13
N ALA A 343 12.96 -5.94 24.97
CA ALA A 343 11.98 -5.77 26.02
C ALA A 343 10.96 -6.92 26.02
N ASP A 344 10.55 -7.29 27.22
CA ASP A 344 9.47 -8.26 27.41
C ASP A 344 8.12 -7.65 27.01
N ALA A 345 7.19 -8.48 26.55
CA ALA A 345 5.86 -8.04 26.16
C ALA A 345 5.12 -7.50 27.39
N PRO A 346 4.56 -6.29 27.34
CA PRO A 346 3.72 -5.76 28.42
C PRO A 346 2.35 -6.45 28.40
N PRO A 347 1.51 -6.22 29.44
CA PRO A 347 0.11 -6.65 29.41
C PRO A 347 -0.59 -6.19 28.10
N PRO A 348 -1.42 -7.05 27.47
CA PRO A 348 -1.97 -6.79 26.13
C PRO A 348 -2.70 -5.46 25.98
N LEU A 349 -3.46 -5.05 27.00
CA LEU A 349 -4.19 -3.77 27.00
C LEU A 349 -3.24 -2.57 26.96
N ILE A 350 -2.09 -2.67 27.63
CA ILE A 350 -1.07 -1.61 27.63
C ILE A 350 -0.44 -1.54 26.25
N TYR A 351 -0.02 -2.68 25.71
CA TYR A 351 0.55 -2.72 24.38
C TYR A 351 -0.42 -2.19 23.31
N PHE A 352 -1.72 -2.48 23.44
CA PHE A 352 -2.76 -1.94 22.57
C PHE A 352 -2.72 -0.39 22.54
N TRP A 353 -2.76 0.26 23.70
CA TRP A 353 -2.74 1.73 23.76
C TRP A 353 -1.41 2.33 23.31
N VAL A 354 -0.31 1.61 23.53
CA VAL A 354 1.00 1.96 22.98
C VAL A 354 0.96 2.00 21.47
N PHE A 355 0.53 0.91 20.90
CA PHE A 355 0.47 0.76 19.46
C PHE A 355 -0.42 1.85 18.85
N VAL A 356 -1.60 2.09 19.42
CA VAL A 356 -2.49 3.18 18.98
C VAL A 356 -1.80 4.54 19.14
N GLY A 357 -1.19 4.83 20.29
CA GLY A 357 -0.53 6.11 20.55
C GLY A 357 0.59 6.42 19.55
N PHE A 358 1.44 5.43 19.21
CA PHE A 358 2.47 5.59 18.21
C PHE A 358 1.92 5.83 16.82
N ASN A 359 0.88 5.09 16.43
CA ASN A 359 0.26 5.30 15.12
C ASN A 359 -0.38 6.70 15.01
N VAL A 360 -0.99 7.20 16.09
CA VAL A 360 -1.55 8.57 16.13
C VAL A 360 -0.44 9.61 15.98
N ALA A 361 0.70 9.43 16.68
CA ALA A 361 1.83 10.35 16.58
C ALA A 361 2.41 10.41 15.16
N ASP A 362 2.44 9.26 14.44
CA ASP A 362 2.93 9.19 13.06
C ASP A 362 1.89 9.55 12.00
N ALA A 363 0.61 9.56 12.34
CA ALA A 363 -0.49 9.62 11.37
C ALA A 363 -0.42 10.82 10.43
N LEU A 364 -0.01 12.01 10.93
CA LEU A 364 0.13 13.21 10.08
C LEU A 364 1.29 13.06 9.09
N ALA A 365 2.43 12.54 9.52
CA ALA A 365 3.58 12.29 8.66
C ALA A 365 3.23 11.27 7.57
N THR A 366 2.54 10.20 7.94
CA THR A 366 2.03 9.18 7.01
C THR A 366 1.04 9.77 6.00
N ALA A 367 0.07 10.60 6.43
CA ALA A 367 -0.89 11.25 5.55
C ALA A 367 -0.19 12.21 4.56
N MET A 368 0.77 13.00 5.03
CA MET A 368 1.57 13.90 4.17
C MET A 368 2.39 13.11 3.15
N SER A 369 3.01 11.99 3.56
CA SER A 369 3.78 11.13 2.65
C SER A 369 2.91 10.54 1.54
N GLN A 370 1.68 10.10 1.88
CA GLN A 370 0.72 9.58 0.89
C GLN A 370 0.28 10.67 -0.11
N CYS A 371 -0.02 11.88 0.37
CA CYS A 371 -0.39 13.00 -0.49
C CYS A 371 0.76 13.48 -1.39
N ALA A 372 2.01 13.44 -0.91
CA ALA A 372 3.17 13.91 -1.65
C ALA A 372 3.66 12.93 -2.74
N GLY A 373 3.26 11.66 -2.69
CA GLY A 373 3.84 10.58 -3.50
C GLY A 373 3.82 10.85 -5.02
N ILE A 374 2.64 11.00 -5.60
CA ILE A 374 2.48 11.24 -7.05
C ILE A 374 2.94 12.66 -7.44
N PRO A 375 2.53 13.75 -6.75
CA PRO A 375 2.98 15.10 -7.08
C PRO A 375 4.51 15.28 -7.05
N ARG A 376 5.20 14.57 -6.15
CA ARG A 376 6.66 14.51 -6.15
C ARG A 376 7.21 13.98 -7.48
N LEU A 377 6.66 12.87 -7.98
CA LEU A 377 7.11 12.30 -9.26
C LEU A 377 6.83 13.24 -10.43
N MET A 378 5.69 13.94 -10.41
CA MET A 378 5.35 14.96 -11.41
C MET A 378 6.38 16.09 -11.44
N SER A 379 6.94 16.46 -10.28
CA SER A 379 7.96 17.50 -10.16
C SER A 379 9.40 17.03 -10.47
N MET A 380 9.63 15.72 -10.47
CA MET A 380 10.98 15.15 -10.64
C MET A 380 11.19 14.44 -11.99
N PHE A 381 10.12 14.06 -12.68
CA PHE A 381 10.18 13.45 -14.01
C PHE A 381 9.90 14.47 -15.11
N PRO A 382 10.46 14.30 -16.33
CA PRO A 382 10.20 15.18 -17.46
C PRO A 382 8.71 15.13 -17.84
N SER A 383 8.05 16.28 -17.91
CA SER A 383 6.62 16.37 -18.24
C SER A 383 6.28 15.75 -19.60
N SER A 384 7.17 15.92 -20.60
CA SER A 384 7.02 15.37 -21.95
C SER A 384 7.08 13.83 -22.04
N ARG A 385 7.68 13.17 -21.03
CA ARG A 385 7.88 11.71 -20.99
C ARG A 385 7.45 11.10 -19.66
N PHE A 386 6.58 11.79 -18.93
CA PHE A 386 6.17 11.40 -17.58
C PHE A 386 5.67 9.95 -17.49
N GLY A 387 4.82 9.53 -18.43
CA GLY A 387 4.32 8.15 -18.50
C GLY A 387 5.40 7.09 -18.66
N GLN A 388 6.44 7.38 -19.49
CA GLN A 388 7.56 6.45 -19.69
C GLN A 388 8.36 6.26 -18.40
N PHE A 389 8.66 7.35 -17.67
CA PHE A 389 9.40 7.28 -16.41
C PHE A 389 8.59 6.64 -15.28
N CYS A 390 7.27 6.88 -15.21
CA CYS A 390 6.38 6.16 -14.32
C CYS A 390 6.35 4.66 -14.62
N GLY A 391 6.31 4.28 -15.90
CA GLY A 391 6.39 2.88 -16.33
C GLY A 391 7.72 2.23 -15.97
N ALA A 392 8.84 2.92 -16.18
CA ALA A 392 10.16 2.44 -15.80
C ALA A 392 10.30 2.23 -14.27
N GLN A 393 9.81 3.20 -13.48
CA GLN A 393 9.75 3.10 -12.03
C GLN A 393 8.90 1.90 -11.59
N ALA A 394 7.70 1.75 -12.16
CA ALA A 394 6.80 0.66 -11.84
C ALA A 394 7.43 -0.71 -12.16
N LEU A 395 8.14 -0.83 -13.28
CA LEU A 395 8.83 -2.06 -13.69
C LEU A 395 9.91 -2.46 -12.67
N VAL A 396 10.81 -1.53 -12.30
CA VAL A 396 11.88 -1.78 -11.32
C VAL A 396 11.29 -2.15 -9.96
N ARG A 397 10.29 -1.38 -9.51
CA ARG A 397 9.61 -1.62 -8.23
C ARG A 397 8.91 -2.97 -8.19
N SER A 398 8.12 -3.30 -9.21
CA SER A 398 7.35 -4.55 -9.24
C SER A 398 8.26 -5.77 -9.29
N GLY A 399 9.34 -5.73 -10.09
CA GLY A 399 10.33 -6.80 -10.12
C GLY A 399 11.01 -7.04 -8.76
N ALA A 400 11.32 -5.97 -8.03
CA ALA A 400 11.91 -6.10 -6.70
C ALA A 400 10.90 -6.59 -5.65
N VAL A 401 9.67 -6.07 -5.65
CA VAL A 401 8.61 -6.49 -4.71
C VAL A 401 8.22 -7.95 -4.94
N MET A 402 8.20 -8.40 -6.20
CA MET A 402 7.96 -9.79 -6.56
C MET A 402 8.92 -10.74 -5.83
N LEU A 403 10.21 -10.41 -5.79
CA LEU A 403 11.19 -11.19 -5.03
C LEU A 403 11.15 -10.89 -3.53
N GLY A 404 10.85 -9.65 -3.17
CA GLY A 404 10.90 -9.12 -1.80
C GLY A 404 9.99 -9.83 -0.82
N GLY A 405 8.81 -10.26 -1.24
CA GLY A 405 7.88 -11.00 -0.38
C GLY A 405 8.40 -12.36 0.03
N PHE A 406 8.93 -13.12 -0.95
CA PHE A 406 9.60 -14.39 -0.68
C PHE A 406 10.83 -14.20 0.21
N LEU A 407 11.69 -13.23 -0.12
CA LEU A 407 12.92 -12.95 0.66
C LEU A 407 12.62 -12.50 2.10
N ALA A 408 11.56 -11.71 2.31
CA ALA A 408 11.12 -11.33 3.65
C ALA A 408 10.66 -12.55 4.46
N GLY A 409 9.97 -13.49 3.82
CA GLY A 409 9.60 -14.76 4.44
C GLY A 409 10.82 -15.63 4.78
N VAL A 410 11.77 -15.79 3.85
CA VAL A 410 13.05 -16.50 4.09
C VAL A 410 13.81 -15.86 5.25
N TYR A 411 13.91 -14.55 5.28
CA TYR A 411 14.53 -13.82 6.39
C TYR A 411 13.89 -14.17 7.73
N LEU A 412 12.56 -14.18 7.82
CA LEU A 412 11.86 -14.54 9.05
C LEU A 412 12.02 -16.02 9.40
N ASP A 413 12.07 -16.93 8.43
CA ASP A 413 12.33 -18.35 8.68
C ASP A 413 13.76 -18.59 9.18
N LEU A 414 14.75 -17.82 8.68
CA LEU A 414 16.11 -17.81 9.23
C LEU A 414 16.13 -17.31 10.68
N MET A 415 15.37 -16.23 10.99
CA MET A 415 15.25 -15.74 12.37
C MET A 415 14.62 -16.78 13.30
N LYS A 416 13.61 -17.54 12.83
CA LYS A 416 13.05 -18.66 13.60
C LYS A 416 14.10 -19.74 13.90
N GLY A 417 14.97 -20.03 12.95
CA GLY A 417 16.08 -20.98 13.14
C GLY A 417 17.08 -20.54 14.22
N LEU A 418 17.23 -19.22 14.43
CA LEU A 418 18.08 -18.68 15.49
C LEU A 418 17.41 -18.70 16.89
N PHE A 419 16.09 -18.78 16.95
CA PHE A 419 15.29 -18.81 18.19
C PHE A 419 14.34 -20.01 18.18
N PRO A 420 14.85 -21.26 18.24
CA PRO A 420 14.03 -22.47 18.11
C PRO A 420 13.02 -22.62 19.26
N ASP A 421 13.36 -22.15 20.48
CA ASP A 421 12.51 -22.24 21.66
C ASP A 421 11.37 -21.22 21.68
N ASP A 422 11.51 -20.10 20.94
CA ASP A 422 10.50 -19.06 20.79
C ASP A 422 10.37 -18.61 19.33
N SER A 423 9.61 -19.38 18.56
CA SER A 423 9.36 -19.06 17.14
C SER A 423 8.64 -17.72 16.91
N MET A 424 7.95 -17.20 17.93
CA MET A 424 7.28 -15.91 17.87
C MET A 424 8.26 -14.74 17.98
N MET A 425 9.43 -14.95 18.60
CA MET A 425 10.51 -13.97 18.68
C MET A 425 10.97 -13.49 17.30
N ALA A 426 10.95 -14.39 16.31
CA ALA A 426 11.35 -14.06 14.93
C ALA A 426 10.54 -12.89 14.33
N TYR A 427 9.28 -12.75 14.69
CA TYR A 427 8.44 -11.67 14.16
C TYR A 427 8.79 -10.29 14.73
N LYS A 428 9.51 -10.19 15.84
CA LYS A 428 10.06 -8.92 16.35
C LYS A 428 11.12 -8.34 15.40
N PHE A 429 11.74 -9.18 14.55
CA PHE A 429 12.73 -8.76 13.55
C PHE A 429 12.13 -8.15 12.28
N ILE A 430 10.80 -7.99 12.19
CA ILE A 430 10.14 -7.23 11.12
C ILE A 430 10.70 -5.80 11.04
N HIS A 431 10.89 -5.14 12.18
CA HIS A 431 11.32 -3.75 12.24
C HIS A 431 12.75 -3.50 11.74
N PRO A 432 13.77 -4.34 12.02
CA PRO A 432 15.08 -4.24 11.38
C PRO A 432 15.05 -4.37 9.85
N TRP A 433 14.21 -5.23 9.29
CA TRP A 433 14.00 -5.30 7.83
C TRP A 433 13.49 -3.98 7.27
N VAL A 434 12.43 -3.43 7.90
CA VAL A 434 11.84 -2.15 7.50
C VAL A 434 12.87 -1.04 7.59
N PHE A 435 13.62 -0.97 8.68
CA PHE A 435 14.67 0.04 8.87
C PHE A 435 15.75 -0.03 7.80
N LEU A 436 16.25 -1.22 7.48
CA LEU A 436 17.30 -1.41 6.47
C LEU A 436 16.88 -0.84 5.12
N PHE A 437 15.70 -1.22 4.63
CA PHE A 437 15.24 -0.76 3.32
C PHE A 437 14.83 0.72 3.33
N LEU A 438 14.23 1.22 4.39
CA LEU A 438 13.94 2.65 4.51
C LEU A 438 15.22 3.48 4.57
N LEU A 439 16.28 3.02 5.24
CA LEU A 439 17.57 3.70 5.30
C LEU A 439 18.22 3.78 3.91
N ILE A 440 18.29 2.65 3.19
CA ILE A 440 18.79 2.63 1.82
C ILE A 440 17.96 3.57 0.95
N GLY A 441 16.64 3.46 0.99
CA GLY A 441 15.72 4.32 0.25
C GLY A 441 15.90 5.80 0.57
N TYR A 442 16.14 6.14 1.84
CA TYR A 442 16.36 7.51 2.27
C TYR A 442 17.68 8.10 1.74
N ILE A 443 18.78 7.33 1.74
CA ILE A 443 20.06 7.75 1.19
C ILE A 443 19.91 8.14 -0.30
N PHE A 444 19.23 7.31 -1.09
CA PHE A 444 18.97 7.60 -2.50
C PHE A 444 17.96 8.73 -2.69
N HIS A 445 16.94 8.80 -1.84
CA HIS A 445 15.99 9.92 -1.86
C HIS A 445 16.69 11.26 -1.61
N TYR A 446 17.58 11.30 -0.63
CA TYR A 446 18.36 12.49 -0.32
C TYR A 446 19.25 12.91 -1.49
N ARG A 447 19.91 11.96 -2.16
CA ARG A 447 20.69 12.26 -3.38
C ARG A 447 19.80 12.85 -4.48
N ALA A 448 18.63 12.26 -4.73
CA ALA A 448 17.67 12.79 -5.71
C ALA A 448 17.18 14.19 -5.34
N PHE A 449 16.87 14.42 -4.05
CA PHE A 449 16.43 15.71 -3.54
C PHE A 449 17.50 16.80 -3.73
N ARG A 450 18.76 16.53 -3.41
CA ARG A 450 19.86 17.46 -3.64
C ARG A 450 20.05 17.80 -5.12
N TYR A 451 19.97 16.80 -5.99
CA TYR A 451 20.01 17.00 -7.44
C TYR A 451 18.88 17.91 -7.91
N TRP A 452 17.65 17.59 -7.51
CA TRP A 452 16.46 18.36 -7.86
C TRP A 452 16.56 19.81 -7.38
N LYS A 453 17.06 20.03 -6.17
CA LYS A 453 17.23 21.37 -5.61
C LYS A 453 18.24 22.20 -6.41
N ARG A 454 19.35 21.59 -6.85
CA ARG A 454 20.37 22.24 -7.68
C ARG A 454 19.94 22.47 -9.12
N LEU A 455 19.01 21.66 -9.64
CA LEU A 455 18.39 21.87 -10.95
C LEU A 455 17.40 23.05 -10.98
N GLY A 456 17.23 23.80 -9.91
CA GLY A 456 16.30 24.93 -9.79
C GLY A 456 15.01 24.60 -9.03
N GLY A 457 14.87 23.39 -8.48
CA GLY A 457 13.71 23.00 -7.70
C GLY A 457 12.43 22.96 -8.54
N SER A 458 11.34 23.57 -8.04
CA SER A 458 10.03 23.62 -8.73
C SER A 458 10.03 24.46 -10.01
N GLU A 459 11.04 25.30 -10.21
CA GLU A 459 11.20 26.16 -11.39
C GLU A 459 12.13 25.51 -12.44
N GLY A 460 12.83 24.43 -12.06
CA GLY A 460 13.80 23.75 -12.90
C GLY A 460 13.19 22.63 -13.73
N GLU A 461 13.77 22.39 -14.90
CA GLU A 461 13.40 21.26 -15.74
C GLU A 461 14.11 19.97 -15.31
N ALA A 462 13.40 18.85 -15.40
CA ALA A 462 13.97 17.54 -15.16
C ALA A 462 15.01 17.20 -16.26
N PRO A 463 16.19 16.61 -15.89
CA PRO A 463 17.27 16.43 -16.84
C PRO A 463 16.94 15.41 -17.93
N THR A 464 17.19 15.79 -19.19
CA THR A 464 17.03 14.91 -20.36
C THR A 464 18.33 14.21 -20.76
N SER A 465 19.46 14.64 -20.20
CA SER A 465 20.80 14.08 -20.40
C SER A 465 21.54 13.96 -19.06
N HIS A 466 22.65 13.21 -19.07
CA HIS A 466 23.47 13.10 -17.87
C HIS A 466 24.22 14.42 -17.58
N ILE A 467 23.94 15.02 -16.44
CA ILE A 467 24.66 16.18 -15.92
C ILE A 467 25.38 15.75 -14.63
N LYS A 468 26.66 16.06 -14.48
CA LYS A 468 27.39 15.77 -13.24
C LYS A 468 26.91 16.69 -12.12
N TYR A 469 26.79 16.14 -10.92
CA TYR A 469 26.32 16.89 -9.75
C TYR A 469 27.20 18.13 -9.44
N SER A 470 28.52 18.03 -9.68
CA SER A 470 29.49 19.13 -9.50
C SER A 470 29.31 20.31 -10.45
N GLU A 471 28.60 20.10 -11.56
CA GLU A 471 28.34 21.12 -12.60
C GLU A 471 27.07 21.93 -12.30
N LEU A 472 26.31 21.55 -11.28
CA LEU A 472 25.06 22.22 -10.91
C LEU A 472 25.31 23.40 -9.96
N PRO A 473 24.50 24.47 -10.05
CA PRO A 473 24.64 25.65 -9.17
C PRO A 473 24.30 25.29 -7.70
N GLU A 474 24.76 26.14 -6.77
CA GLU A 474 24.42 25.99 -5.36
C GLU A 474 22.91 26.27 -5.11
N SER A 475 22.34 25.53 -4.16
CA SER A 475 20.92 25.62 -3.86
C SER A 475 20.61 26.63 -2.74
N ARG A 476 19.44 27.29 -2.81
CA ARG A 476 18.93 28.18 -1.74
C ARG A 476 18.00 27.44 -0.78
N SER A 477 18.00 27.83 0.51
CA SER A 477 17.04 27.32 1.50
C SER A 477 15.64 27.93 1.27
N SER A 478 14.58 27.19 1.69
CA SER A 478 13.19 27.62 1.55
C SER A 478 12.52 27.84 2.91
N PRO A 479 11.67 28.87 3.06
CA PRO A 479 10.90 29.10 4.31
C PRO A 479 10.01 27.92 4.69
N THR A 480 9.54 27.14 3.72
CA THR A 480 8.67 25.96 3.95
C THR A 480 9.39 24.82 4.65
N ASP A 481 10.72 24.77 4.59
CA ASP A 481 11.53 23.77 5.30
C ASP A 481 11.32 23.87 6.82
N LYS A 482 11.11 25.07 7.35
CA LYS A 482 10.81 25.29 8.79
C LYS A 482 9.48 24.65 9.21
N ILE A 483 8.46 24.71 8.36
CA ILE A 483 7.14 24.08 8.63
C ILE A 483 7.32 22.56 8.71
N LEU A 484 8.06 21.97 7.77
CA LEU A 484 8.30 20.53 7.74
C LEU A 484 9.09 20.05 8.96
N VAL A 485 10.10 20.83 9.39
CA VAL A 485 10.84 20.56 10.63
C VAL A 485 9.90 20.62 11.83
N ALA A 486 9.01 21.62 11.90
CA ALA A 486 8.05 21.72 13.00
C ALA A 486 7.08 20.52 13.04
N VAL A 487 6.56 20.08 11.89
CA VAL A 487 5.69 18.91 11.79
C VAL A 487 6.39 17.64 12.28
N THR A 488 7.60 17.37 11.81
CA THR A 488 8.38 16.20 12.23
C THR A 488 8.77 16.29 13.70
N PHE A 489 9.05 17.50 14.22
CA PHE A 489 9.31 17.72 15.65
C PHE A 489 8.10 17.44 16.52
N MET A 490 6.91 17.88 16.12
CA MET A 490 5.66 17.57 16.86
C MET A 490 5.38 16.07 16.90
N ALA A 491 5.58 15.37 15.78
CA ALA A 491 5.46 13.92 15.76
C ALA A 491 6.49 13.26 16.69
N PHE A 492 7.76 13.70 16.67
CA PHE A 492 8.80 13.22 17.59
C PHE A 492 8.44 13.44 19.07
N LEU A 493 7.89 14.61 19.42
CA LEU A 493 7.41 14.87 20.77
C LEU A 493 6.28 13.92 21.18
N GLY A 494 5.38 13.57 20.24
CA GLY A 494 4.37 12.53 20.43
C GLY A 494 4.99 11.17 20.78
N TYR A 495 6.02 10.75 20.05
CA TYR A 495 6.76 9.52 20.36
C TYR A 495 7.44 9.59 21.72
N LEU A 496 8.14 10.68 21.99
CA LEU A 496 8.83 10.85 23.27
C LEU A 496 7.83 10.84 24.44
N GLY A 497 6.69 11.52 24.28
CA GLY A 497 5.60 11.51 25.27
C GLY A 497 5.04 10.09 25.52
N ALA A 498 4.84 9.32 24.44
CA ALA A 498 4.42 7.92 24.55
C ALA A 498 5.49 7.07 25.26
N CYS A 499 6.79 7.24 24.97
CA CYS A 499 7.87 6.56 25.66
C CYS A 499 7.88 6.89 27.17
N LEU A 500 7.78 8.17 27.53
CA LEU A 500 7.77 8.61 28.92
C LEU A 500 6.55 8.10 29.69
N PHE A 501 5.37 8.12 29.04
CA PHE A 501 4.16 7.52 29.61
C PHE A 501 4.37 6.03 29.90
N PHE A 502 5.03 5.31 29.00
CA PHE A 502 5.38 3.91 29.19
C PHE A 502 6.31 3.69 30.37
N MET A 503 7.42 4.45 30.43
CA MET A 503 8.37 4.35 31.52
C MET A 503 7.66 4.58 32.87
N TYR A 504 6.81 5.61 32.94
CA TYR A 504 6.00 5.92 34.12
C TYR A 504 5.06 4.76 34.46
N TYR A 505 4.31 4.25 33.47
CA TYR A 505 3.35 3.17 33.70
C TYR A 505 4.03 1.86 34.13
N PHE A 506 5.13 1.48 33.50
CA PHE A 506 5.90 0.28 33.87
C PHE A 506 6.52 0.40 35.25
N GLN A 507 6.96 1.57 35.63
CA GLN A 507 7.51 1.80 36.96
C GLN A 507 6.50 1.52 38.09
N PHE A 508 5.22 1.82 37.86
CA PHE A 508 4.17 1.71 38.87
C PHE A 508 3.32 0.43 38.77
N GLN A 509 3.16 -0.14 37.62
CA GLN A 509 2.27 -1.29 37.40
C GLN A 509 3.02 -2.62 37.24
N VAL A 510 4.27 -2.58 36.77
CA VAL A 510 5.10 -3.76 36.53
C VAL A 510 6.47 -3.51 37.13
N PRO A 511 6.80 -4.08 38.29
CA PRO A 511 8.05 -3.81 39.01
C PRO A 511 9.28 -4.45 38.34
N ASN A 512 9.31 -4.55 37.04
CA ASN A 512 10.44 -5.06 36.27
C ASN A 512 11.37 -3.92 35.86
N SER A 513 12.40 -3.69 36.67
CA SER A 513 13.43 -2.68 36.43
C SER A 513 14.13 -2.79 35.07
N LYS A 514 14.18 -4.01 34.49
CA LYS A 514 14.79 -4.29 33.19
C LYS A 514 14.10 -3.52 32.06
N ASN A 515 12.75 -3.56 31.99
CA ASN A 515 12.02 -2.86 30.94
C ASN A 515 12.16 -1.34 31.06
N VAL A 516 12.09 -0.79 32.28
CA VAL A 516 12.31 0.65 32.50
C VAL A 516 13.69 1.09 32.00
N PHE A 517 14.73 0.31 32.29
CA PHE A 517 16.09 0.58 31.86
C PHE A 517 16.24 0.51 30.33
N ILE A 518 15.68 -0.53 29.71
CA ILE A 518 15.69 -0.71 28.25
C ILE A 518 14.99 0.48 27.55
N PHE A 519 13.79 0.84 27.98
CA PHE A 519 13.05 1.97 27.42
C PHE A 519 13.77 3.30 27.65
N GLY A 520 14.44 3.50 28.78
CA GLY A 520 15.26 4.67 29.05
C GLY A 520 16.42 4.82 28.07
N ILE A 521 17.21 3.76 27.86
CA ILE A 521 18.27 3.73 26.86
C ILE A 521 17.73 3.96 25.45
N TRP A 522 16.62 3.30 25.11
CA TRP A 522 16.02 3.41 23.79
C TRP A 522 15.50 4.82 23.50
N SER A 523 14.88 5.49 24.47
CA SER A 523 14.47 6.89 24.38
C SER A 523 15.66 7.82 24.17
N LEU A 524 16.79 7.54 24.80
CA LEU A 524 18.04 8.27 24.58
C LEU A 524 18.59 8.08 23.17
N ILE A 525 18.63 6.82 22.70
CA ILE A 525 19.05 6.49 21.32
C ILE A 525 18.17 7.23 20.31
N MET A 526 16.84 7.21 20.50
CA MET A 526 15.90 7.91 19.64
C MET A 526 16.10 9.41 19.64
N THR A 527 16.33 10.00 20.81
CA THR A 527 16.62 11.44 20.93
C THR A 527 17.92 11.80 20.20
N CYS A 528 18.98 11.01 20.36
CA CYS A 528 20.24 11.20 19.65
C CYS A 528 20.07 11.06 18.13
N PHE A 529 19.31 10.05 17.69
CA PHE A 529 19.02 9.85 16.27
C PHE A 529 18.24 11.02 15.69
N TYR A 530 17.20 11.49 16.38
CA TYR A 530 16.41 12.63 15.93
C TYR A 530 17.20 13.95 15.92
N LEU A 531 18.04 14.19 16.92
CA LEU A 531 18.95 15.35 16.94
C LEU A 531 19.97 15.28 15.80
N GLY A 532 20.48 14.07 15.51
CA GLY A 532 21.32 13.82 14.33
C GLY A 532 20.58 14.14 13.04
N TYR A 533 19.31 13.70 12.92
CA TYR A 533 18.45 14.04 11.81
C TYR A 533 18.22 15.55 11.67
N LEU A 534 17.92 16.27 12.75
CA LEU A 534 17.76 17.74 12.70
C LEU A 534 19.06 18.47 12.29
N ARG A 535 20.23 18.00 12.78
CA ARG A 535 21.52 18.52 12.35
C ARG A 535 21.78 18.26 10.86
N PHE A 536 21.43 17.09 10.40
CA PHE A 536 21.51 16.71 9.00
C PHE A 536 20.58 17.56 8.13
N VAL A 537 19.33 17.83 8.58
CA VAL A 537 18.40 18.76 7.91
C VAL A 537 19.02 20.16 7.81
N LYS A 538 19.58 20.70 8.90
CA LYS A 538 20.29 22.00 8.87
C LYS A 538 21.49 22.01 7.94
N TYR A 539 22.23 20.91 7.88
CA TYR A 539 23.32 20.76 6.91
C TYR A 539 22.79 20.75 5.47
N MET A 540 21.65 20.08 5.26
CA MET A 540 20.96 20.08 3.96
C MET A 540 20.48 21.46 3.53
N GLU A 541 20.04 22.31 4.47
CA GLU A 541 19.64 23.69 4.17
C GLU A 541 20.82 24.55 3.72
N ARG A 542 22.04 24.26 4.21
CA ARG A 542 23.27 25.00 3.89
C ARG A 542 24.01 24.47 2.66
N ALA A 543 23.83 23.18 2.32
CA ALA A 543 24.47 22.54 1.16
C ALA A 543 23.54 22.55 -0.07
#